data_b16dd716dc6e8f1a9d177cc5f978faa7
#
_entry.id   b16dd716dc6e8f1a9d177cc5f978faa7
#
_cell.length_a   1.000
_cell.length_b   1.000
_cell.length_c   1.000
_cell.angle_alpha   90.00
_cell.angle_beta   90.00
_cell.angle_gamma   90.00
#
_symmetry.space_group_name_H-M   'P 1'
#
loop_
_entity.id
_entity.type
_entity.pdbx_description
1 polymer ?
#
loop_
_entity_poly.entity_id
_entity_poly.type
_entity_poly.pdbx_seq_one_letter_code
_entity_poly.pdbx_strand_id
1 'polypeptide(L)'
;MPEDIAQDIIASKSAGEAGAGAGAEGGAEGEGEPEIDCPVEEELEEGEEMPEECLGPEEKVSKEVPSEELFETMYYEFPSTLTTNLKGSRRFLQVGIGISTQYDETVIENIEAHMPALTAEILATLSDYTEEEVAGREARFALAEDLRTTMNTSLTALEGFGGIEKVHLTSYVMQ
;
A
#
# COMPACT_ATOMS: atom_id res chain seq x y z
N MET A 1 32.08 26.19 -24.22
CA MET A 1 32.96 25.12 -23.74
C MET A 1 32.59 24.81 -22.32
N PRO A 2 31.75 23.81 -22.04
CA PRO A 2 31.58 23.28 -20.69
C PRO A 2 31.79 21.77 -20.73
N GLU A 3 33.03 21.33 -20.67
CA GLU A 3 33.40 19.90 -20.63
C GLU A 3 34.18 19.51 -19.39
N ASP A 4 34.24 20.39 -18.38
CA ASP A 4 35.09 20.17 -17.17
C ASP A 4 34.36 19.73 -15.88
N ILE A 5 33.06 19.45 -15.92
CA ILE A 5 32.32 19.06 -14.69
C ILE A 5 32.08 17.56 -14.56
N ALA A 6 32.42 16.77 -15.56
CA ALA A 6 32.12 15.32 -15.57
C ALA A 6 33.23 14.43 -14.96
N GLN A 7 34.38 14.96 -14.56
CA GLN A 7 35.51 14.14 -14.09
C GLN A 7 35.70 14.09 -12.58
N ASP A 8 35.01 14.94 -11.81
CA ASP A 8 35.19 15.00 -10.34
C ASP A 8 34.30 14.02 -9.54
N ILE A 9 33.36 13.33 -10.18
CA ILE A 9 32.45 12.42 -9.48
C ILE A 9 32.97 10.98 -9.41
N ILE A 10 34.01 10.62 -10.17
CA ILE A 10 34.53 9.24 -10.20
C ILE A 10 35.65 8.97 -9.20
N ALA A 11 36.23 10.01 -8.63
CA ALA A 11 37.42 9.87 -7.76
C ALA A 11 37.15 9.65 -6.26
N SER A 12 35.89 9.65 -5.81
CA SER A 12 35.56 9.54 -4.37
C SER A 12 35.04 8.18 -3.91
N LYS A 13 35.11 7.13 -4.76
CA LYS A 13 34.52 5.82 -4.43
C LYS A 13 35.49 4.65 -4.37
N SER A 14 36.80 4.93 -4.14
CA SER A 14 37.79 3.85 -3.99
C SER A 14 38.81 4.14 -2.89
N ALA A 15 38.37 4.18 -1.63
CA ALA A 15 39.28 4.05 -0.50
C ALA A 15 38.48 3.55 0.72
N GLY A 16 38.62 2.29 1.06
CA GLY A 16 38.00 1.73 2.26
C GLY A 16 37.99 0.19 2.31
N GLU A 17 39.07 -0.44 1.85
CA GLU A 17 39.34 -1.84 2.19
C GLU A 17 40.52 -1.95 3.16
N ALA A 18 40.37 -2.96 4.05
CA ALA A 18 41.38 -3.59 4.88
C ALA A 18 41.51 -3.08 6.33
N GLY A 19 41.13 -3.97 7.23
CA GLY A 19 41.41 -3.93 8.64
C GLY A 19 41.04 -5.26 9.31
N ALA A 20 41.85 -6.29 9.10
CA ALA A 20 41.85 -7.54 9.87
C ALA A 20 42.32 -7.26 11.30
N GLY A 21 41.67 -7.88 12.30
CA GLY A 21 42.10 -7.82 13.68
C GLY A 21 41.53 -8.98 14.49
N ALA A 22 42.36 -9.94 14.79
CA ALA A 22 42.11 -11.17 15.52
C ALA A 22 41.89 -10.93 17.03
N GLY A 23 41.13 -11.89 17.65
CA GLY A 23 41.44 -12.43 18.96
C GLY A 23 40.79 -11.75 20.17
N ALA A 24 39.95 -12.53 20.85
CA ALA A 24 40.11 -12.81 22.29
C ALA A 24 39.03 -13.80 22.71
N GLU A 25 39.52 -14.91 23.22
CA GLU A 25 38.83 -15.93 23.99
C GLU A 25 38.19 -15.29 25.25
N GLY A 26 36.96 -15.68 25.55
CA GLY A 26 36.29 -15.40 26.80
C GLY A 26 35.23 -16.45 27.01
N GLY A 27 35.59 -17.54 27.67
CA GLY A 27 34.65 -18.57 28.11
C GLY A 27 33.65 -17.98 29.09
N ALA A 28 32.37 -18.30 28.88
CA ALA A 28 31.32 -18.26 29.89
C ALA A 28 30.69 -19.65 29.89
N GLU A 29 30.80 -20.25 31.05
CA GLU A 29 30.23 -21.54 31.44
C GLU A 29 28.74 -21.54 31.11
N GLY A 30 28.35 -22.46 30.22
CA GLY A 30 26.93 -22.78 29.99
C GLY A 30 26.39 -23.51 31.24
N GLU A 31 25.48 -22.84 31.93
CA GLU A 31 24.56 -23.54 32.81
C GLU A 31 23.68 -24.38 31.89
N GLY A 32 23.86 -25.73 32.02
CA GLY A 32 23.06 -26.69 31.28
C GLY A 32 21.59 -26.52 31.65
N GLU A 33 20.78 -26.15 30.67
CA GLU A 33 19.34 -26.30 30.75
C GLU A 33 19.03 -27.78 31.02
N PRO A 34 18.09 -28.09 31.93
CA PRO A 34 17.70 -29.46 32.18
C PRO A 34 17.18 -30.06 30.86
N GLU A 35 17.81 -31.14 30.40
CA GLU A 35 17.29 -31.93 29.28
C GLU A 35 15.95 -32.53 29.73
N ILE A 36 14.84 -31.92 29.23
CA ILE A 36 13.51 -32.44 29.44
C ILE A 36 13.35 -33.62 28.49
N ASP A 37 13.33 -34.82 29.05
CA ASP A 37 13.12 -36.07 28.32
C ASP A 37 11.64 -36.16 27.95
N CYS A 38 11.27 -35.68 26.76
CA CYS A 38 9.89 -35.67 26.27
C CYS A 38 9.52 -37.08 25.77
N PRO A 39 8.41 -37.65 26.25
CA PRO A 39 7.94 -38.96 25.79
C PRO A 39 7.58 -38.92 24.32
N VAL A 40 7.94 -39.93 23.56
CA VAL A 40 7.51 -40.08 22.16
C VAL A 40 6.05 -40.52 22.11
N GLU A 41 5.31 -40.11 21.10
CA GLU A 41 3.83 -40.35 20.99
C GLU A 41 3.44 -41.84 21.11
N GLU A 42 4.36 -42.76 20.87
CA GLU A 42 4.12 -44.22 21.02
C GLU A 42 4.19 -44.72 22.48
N GLU A 43 4.69 -43.93 23.41
CA GLU A 43 4.81 -44.29 24.85
C GLU A 43 3.68 -43.70 25.70
N LEU A 44 2.81 -42.85 25.15
CA LEU A 44 1.62 -42.30 25.86
C LEU A 44 0.49 -43.32 25.80
N GLU A 45 -0.02 -43.73 27.01
CA GLU A 45 -1.23 -44.55 27.10
C GLU A 45 -2.47 -43.71 26.71
N GLU A 46 -3.52 -44.37 26.15
CA GLU A 46 -4.76 -43.72 25.71
C GLU A 46 -5.38 -42.86 26.86
N GLY A 47 -5.20 -41.54 26.78
CA GLY A 47 -5.77 -40.57 27.72
C GLY A 47 -4.77 -39.69 28.46
N GLU A 48 -3.46 -39.83 28.24
CA GLU A 48 -2.47 -38.93 28.78
C GLU A 48 -2.18 -37.80 27.79
N GLU A 49 -2.38 -36.55 28.23
CA GLU A 49 -2.05 -35.35 27.45
C GLU A 49 -0.54 -35.07 27.58
N MET A 50 0.10 -34.73 26.47
CA MET A 50 1.51 -34.37 26.43
C MET A 50 1.75 -33.11 27.30
N PRO A 51 2.79 -33.08 28.17
CA PRO A 51 3.13 -31.91 28.95
C PRO A 51 3.32 -30.67 28.10
N GLU A 52 2.78 -29.51 28.45
CA GLU A 52 2.92 -28.25 27.72
C GLU A 52 4.36 -27.82 27.44
N GLU A 53 5.31 -28.28 28.28
CA GLU A 53 6.74 -28.04 28.14
C GLU A 53 7.41 -28.85 27.01
N CYS A 54 6.74 -29.90 26.51
CA CYS A 54 7.17 -30.74 25.39
C CYS A 54 6.50 -30.36 24.07
N LEU A 55 5.52 -29.45 24.09
CA LEU A 55 4.95 -28.84 22.91
C LEU A 55 5.99 -27.85 22.37
N GLY A 56 6.73 -28.24 21.34
CA GLY A 56 7.62 -27.33 20.63
C GLY A 56 6.87 -26.10 20.15
N PRO A 57 7.57 -25.01 19.79
CA PRO A 57 6.92 -23.79 19.31
C PRO A 57 5.97 -24.15 18.16
N GLU A 58 4.68 -23.82 18.34
CA GLU A 58 3.64 -24.09 17.34
C GLU A 58 4.17 -23.72 15.95
N GLU A 59 4.33 -24.74 15.13
CA GLU A 59 4.73 -24.57 13.74
C GLU A 59 3.65 -23.68 13.12
N LYS A 60 4.02 -22.42 12.82
CA LYS A 60 3.12 -21.50 12.16
C LYS A 60 2.72 -22.14 10.85
N VAL A 61 1.51 -22.70 10.82
CA VAL A 61 0.93 -23.28 9.61
C VAL A 61 0.97 -22.18 8.56
N SER A 62 1.90 -22.30 7.62
CA SER A 62 1.95 -21.46 6.45
C SER A 62 0.63 -21.65 5.73
N LYS A 63 -0.26 -20.68 5.79
CA LYS A 63 -1.44 -20.66 4.94
C LYS A 63 -0.93 -20.73 3.50
N GLU A 64 -1.13 -21.87 2.86
CA GLU A 64 -0.98 -21.95 1.41
C GLU A 64 -1.98 -20.95 0.84
N VAL A 65 -1.48 -19.82 0.38
CA VAL A 65 -2.26 -18.85 -0.37
C VAL A 65 -2.66 -19.58 -1.66
N PRO A 66 -3.97 -19.74 -1.96
CA PRO A 66 -4.36 -20.31 -3.23
C PRO A 66 -3.65 -19.53 -4.33
N SER A 67 -2.98 -20.22 -5.23
CA SER A 67 -2.33 -19.63 -6.40
C SER A 67 -3.39 -19.30 -7.47
N GLU A 68 -4.46 -18.59 -7.08
CA GLU A 68 -5.25 -17.85 -8.03
C GLU A 68 -4.34 -16.71 -8.51
N GLU A 69 -4.29 -16.50 -9.81
CA GLU A 69 -3.52 -15.41 -10.41
C GLU A 69 -3.96 -14.10 -9.76
N LEU A 70 -3.24 -13.70 -8.73
CA LEU A 70 -3.46 -12.44 -8.04
C LEU A 70 -2.93 -11.37 -8.98
N PHE A 71 -3.83 -10.70 -9.69
CA PHE A 71 -3.48 -9.49 -10.44
C PHE A 71 -2.86 -8.49 -9.49
N GLU A 72 -1.67 -8.02 -9.81
CA GLU A 72 -0.99 -7.01 -9.01
C GLU A 72 -1.82 -5.73 -9.03
N THR A 73 -2.20 -5.24 -7.85
CA THR A 73 -2.94 -3.99 -7.74
C THR A 73 -1.95 -2.83 -7.69
N MET A 74 -2.03 -1.96 -8.68
CA MET A 74 -1.25 -0.73 -8.71
C MET A 74 -2.06 0.42 -8.10
N TYR A 75 -1.36 1.33 -7.42
CA TYR A 75 -1.95 2.51 -6.79
C TYR A 75 -1.32 3.77 -7.36
N TYR A 76 -2.15 4.76 -7.62
CA TYR A 76 -1.72 6.09 -8.04
C TYR A 76 -2.45 7.15 -7.19
N GLU A 77 -1.72 8.11 -6.67
CA GLU A 77 -2.28 9.21 -5.88
C GLU A 77 -2.16 10.53 -6.65
N PHE A 78 -3.25 11.29 -6.66
CA PHE A 78 -3.26 12.62 -7.27
C PHE A 78 -2.29 13.54 -6.53
N PRO A 79 -1.46 14.32 -7.26
CA PRO A 79 -0.38 15.10 -6.66
C PRO A 79 -0.86 16.24 -5.76
N SER A 80 -2.14 16.61 -5.85
CA SER A 80 -2.73 17.69 -5.07
C SER A 80 -4.14 17.35 -4.60
N THR A 81 -4.51 17.86 -3.43
CA THR A 81 -5.88 17.79 -2.93
C THR A 81 -6.78 18.74 -3.73
N LEU A 82 -8.00 18.30 -4.02
CA LEU A 82 -9.00 19.06 -4.74
C LEU A 82 -9.93 19.76 -3.75
N THR A 83 -10.22 21.02 -4.00
CA THR A 83 -11.09 21.84 -3.15
C THR A 83 -12.18 22.44 -3.98
N THR A 84 -13.44 22.25 -3.55
CA THR A 84 -14.62 22.83 -4.20
C THR A 84 -15.64 23.32 -3.18
N ASN A 85 -16.54 24.19 -3.62
CA ASN A 85 -17.70 24.59 -2.84
C ASN A 85 -18.81 23.55 -3.00
N LEU A 86 -19.49 23.24 -1.90
CA LEU A 86 -20.66 22.37 -1.95
C LEU A 86 -21.91 23.14 -2.43
N LYS A 87 -22.78 22.43 -3.12
CA LYS A 87 -24.03 22.96 -3.65
C LYS A 87 -24.92 23.53 -2.53
N GLY A 88 -25.32 24.78 -2.68
CA GLY A 88 -26.19 25.42 -1.71
C GLY A 88 -25.59 25.74 -0.35
N SER A 89 -24.28 25.50 -0.16
CA SER A 89 -23.56 25.76 1.08
C SER A 89 -22.43 26.78 0.88
N ARG A 90 -22.00 27.40 1.99
CA ARG A 90 -20.79 28.23 2.03
C ARG A 90 -19.55 27.47 2.43
N ARG A 91 -19.69 26.17 2.65
CA ARG A 91 -18.60 25.29 3.05
C ARG A 91 -17.81 24.80 1.86
N PHE A 92 -16.54 24.55 2.13
CA PHE A 92 -15.62 23.94 1.19
C PHE A 92 -15.45 22.47 1.53
N LEU A 93 -15.40 21.64 0.50
CA LEU A 93 -14.97 20.26 0.60
C LEU A 93 -13.58 20.14 -0.01
N GLN A 94 -12.64 19.64 0.77
CA GLN A 94 -11.29 19.30 0.32
C GLN A 94 -11.10 17.80 0.36
N VAL A 95 -10.73 17.21 -0.78
CA VAL A 95 -10.50 15.78 -0.91
C VAL A 95 -9.13 15.49 -1.52
N GLY A 96 -8.46 14.48 -0.98
CA GLY A 96 -7.32 13.83 -1.63
C GLY A 96 -7.83 12.57 -2.29
N ILE A 97 -7.35 12.27 -3.49
CA ILE A 97 -7.81 11.15 -4.30
C ILE A 97 -6.64 10.24 -4.61
N GLY A 98 -6.81 8.97 -4.29
CA GLY A 98 -6.00 7.87 -4.77
C GLY A 98 -6.86 6.93 -5.60
N ILE A 99 -6.27 6.27 -6.54
CA ILE A 99 -6.94 5.26 -7.36
C ILE A 99 -6.22 3.93 -7.28
N SER A 100 -6.93 2.85 -7.55
CA SER A 100 -6.33 1.54 -7.74
C SER A 100 -6.81 0.89 -9.03
N THR A 101 -5.90 0.20 -9.70
CA THR A 101 -6.15 -0.58 -10.90
C THR A 101 -5.44 -1.92 -10.81
N GLN A 102 -6.01 -2.96 -11.43
CA GLN A 102 -5.40 -4.28 -11.63
C GLN A 102 -5.01 -4.48 -13.11
N TYR A 103 -5.15 -3.44 -13.91
CA TYR A 103 -4.71 -3.42 -15.30
C TYR A 103 -3.27 -2.94 -15.41
N ASP A 104 -2.78 -2.84 -16.64
CA ASP A 104 -1.43 -2.45 -16.97
C ASP A 104 -1.09 -1.01 -16.55
N GLU A 105 0.20 -0.72 -16.45
CA GLU A 105 0.74 0.62 -16.19
C GLU A 105 0.19 1.68 -17.16
N THR A 106 -0.21 1.27 -18.37
CA THR A 106 -0.85 2.11 -19.37
C THR A 106 -2.06 2.89 -18.85
N VAL A 107 -2.82 2.31 -17.91
CA VAL A 107 -3.96 3.01 -17.27
C VAL A 107 -3.47 4.20 -16.46
N ILE A 108 -2.36 4.05 -15.75
CA ILE A 108 -1.76 5.13 -14.95
C ILE A 108 -1.20 6.22 -15.88
N GLU A 109 -0.52 5.84 -16.97
CA GLU A 109 -0.02 6.77 -17.97
C GLU A 109 -1.15 7.59 -18.60
N ASN A 110 -2.27 6.96 -18.94
CA ASN A 110 -3.47 7.62 -19.46
C ASN A 110 -4.08 8.60 -18.44
N ILE A 111 -4.11 8.23 -17.15
CA ILE A 111 -4.57 9.13 -16.11
C ILE A 111 -3.65 10.34 -15.99
N GLU A 112 -2.35 10.17 -16.04
CA GLU A 112 -1.39 11.27 -15.99
C GLU A 112 -1.52 12.19 -17.21
N ALA A 113 -1.63 11.62 -18.40
CA ALA A 113 -1.80 12.37 -19.64
C ALA A 113 -3.08 13.23 -19.64
N HIS A 114 -4.17 12.71 -19.06
CA HIS A 114 -5.46 13.39 -19.02
C HIS A 114 -5.79 14.02 -17.66
N MET A 115 -4.79 14.20 -16.79
CA MET A 115 -4.95 14.75 -15.43
C MET A 115 -5.79 16.04 -15.39
N PRO A 116 -5.58 17.05 -16.27
CA PRO A 116 -6.38 18.26 -16.22
C PRO A 116 -7.86 18.03 -16.53
N ALA A 117 -8.18 17.15 -17.47
CA ALA A 117 -9.56 16.82 -17.83
C ALA A 117 -10.24 16.05 -16.71
N LEU A 118 -9.57 15.04 -16.15
CA LEU A 118 -10.10 14.27 -15.01
C LEU A 118 -10.32 15.16 -13.78
N THR A 119 -9.39 16.07 -13.50
CA THR A 119 -9.54 17.04 -12.40
C THR A 119 -10.77 17.91 -12.59
N ALA A 120 -11.04 18.39 -13.80
CA ALA A 120 -12.22 19.21 -14.08
C ALA A 120 -13.52 18.44 -13.87
N GLU A 121 -13.60 17.20 -14.35
CA GLU A 121 -14.77 16.33 -14.17
C GLU A 121 -15.00 15.96 -12.70
N ILE A 122 -13.93 15.67 -11.96
CA ILE A 122 -13.99 15.42 -10.52
C ILE A 122 -14.54 16.65 -9.78
N LEU A 123 -14.01 17.84 -10.06
CA LEU A 123 -14.47 19.08 -9.42
C LEU A 123 -15.92 19.38 -9.78
N ALA A 124 -16.35 19.13 -11.01
CA ALA A 124 -17.73 19.27 -11.42
C ALA A 124 -18.64 18.33 -10.62
N THR A 125 -18.29 17.04 -10.55
CA THR A 125 -19.03 16.05 -9.76
C THR A 125 -19.11 16.44 -8.29
N LEU A 126 -17.99 16.82 -7.67
CA LEU A 126 -17.94 17.25 -6.26
C LEU A 126 -18.80 18.48 -5.98
N SER A 127 -18.89 19.42 -6.93
CA SER A 127 -19.66 20.65 -6.76
C SER A 127 -21.19 20.46 -6.81
N ASP A 128 -21.64 19.34 -7.34
CA ASP A 128 -23.05 18.98 -7.40
C ASP A 128 -23.60 18.41 -6.08
N TYR A 129 -22.71 17.99 -5.19
CA TYR A 129 -23.06 17.44 -3.89
C TYR A 129 -23.42 18.51 -2.88
N THR A 130 -24.44 18.23 -2.07
CA THR A 130 -24.82 19.03 -0.90
C THR A 130 -24.04 18.62 0.33
N GLU A 131 -24.05 19.45 1.37
CA GLU A 131 -23.39 19.17 2.66
C GLU A 131 -23.93 17.88 3.32
N GLU A 132 -25.22 17.61 3.18
CA GLU A 132 -25.86 16.42 3.76
C GLU A 132 -25.44 15.14 3.03
N GLU A 133 -25.30 15.19 1.71
CA GLU A 133 -24.90 14.07 0.86
C GLU A 133 -23.43 13.68 1.00
N VAL A 134 -22.58 14.56 1.49
CA VAL A 134 -21.16 14.25 1.76
C VAL A 134 -20.89 13.93 3.22
N ALA A 135 -21.90 14.03 4.10
CA ALA A 135 -21.73 13.76 5.52
C ALA A 135 -21.84 12.27 5.85
N GLY A 136 -20.86 11.76 6.60
CA GLY A 136 -20.89 10.40 7.10
C GLY A 136 -20.07 9.40 6.30
N ARG A 137 -20.02 8.17 6.80
CA ARG A 137 -19.19 7.12 6.22
C ARG A 137 -19.75 6.59 4.90
N GLU A 138 -21.05 6.32 4.87
CA GLU A 138 -21.74 5.78 3.68
C GLU A 138 -21.69 6.76 2.50
N ALA A 139 -21.87 8.05 2.79
CA ALA A 139 -21.74 9.12 1.82
C ALA A 139 -20.36 9.15 1.14
N ARG A 140 -19.28 8.91 1.90
CA ARG A 140 -17.93 8.84 1.32
C ARG A 140 -17.74 7.66 0.39
N PHE A 141 -18.35 6.51 0.67
CA PHE A 141 -18.30 5.36 -0.23
C PHE A 141 -19.10 5.63 -1.52
N ALA A 142 -20.29 6.22 -1.40
CA ALA A 142 -21.08 6.61 -2.55
C ALA A 142 -20.34 7.62 -3.44
N LEU A 143 -19.76 8.64 -2.82
CA LEU A 143 -18.95 9.64 -3.51
C LEU A 143 -17.74 9.02 -4.24
N ALA A 144 -17.03 8.10 -3.59
CA ALA A 144 -15.89 7.41 -4.22
C ALA A 144 -16.32 6.58 -5.44
N GLU A 145 -17.50 5.97 -5.38
CA GLU A 145 -18.06 5.17 -6.48
C GLU A 145 -18.53 6.07 -7.65
N ASP A 146 -19.13 7.21 -7.35
CA ASP A 146 -19.51 8.21 -8.36
C ASP A 146 -18.27 8.80 -9.05
N LEU A 147 -17.24 9.12 -8.29
CA LEU A 147 -15.98 9.60 -8.85
C LEU A 147 -15.33 8.54 -9.74
N ARG A 148 -15.35 7.26 -9.33
CA ARG A 148 -14.88 6.14 -10.15
C ARG A 148 -15.61 6.07 -11.48
N THR A 149 -16.92 6.18 -11.43
CA THR A 149 -17.77 6.13 -12.64
C THR A 149 -17.51 7.31 -13.56
N THR A 150 -17.41 8.52 -13.02
CA THR A 150 -17.10 9.74 -13.76
C THR A 150 -15.74 9.65 -14.45
N MET A 151 -14.70 9.24 -13.71
CA MET A 151 -13.34 9.13 -14.25
C MET A 151 -13.26 8.05 -15.32
N ASN A 152 -13.87 6.88 -15.12
CA ASN A 152 -13.90 5.83 -16.13
C ASN A 152 -14.67 6.25 -17.39
N THR A 153 -15.75 7.00 -17.25
CA THR A 153 -16.51 7.54 -18.38
C THR A 153 -15.66 8.51 -19.20
N SER A 154 -14.94 9.41 -18.52
CA SER A 154 -14.02 10.35 -19.15
C SER A 154 -12.87 9.64 -19.87
N LEU A 155 -12.21 8.69 -19.22
CA LEU A 155 -11.12 7.91 -19.82
C LEU A 155 -11.62 7.08 -21.00
N THR A 156 -12.79 6.47 -20.88
CA THR A 156 -13.39 5.70 -22.00
C THR A 156 -13.69 6.58 -23.20
N ALA A 157 -14.10 7.83 -22.99
CA ALA A 157 -14.34 8.78 -24.07
C ALA A 157 -13.04 9.25 -24.74
N LEU A 158 -11.93 9.33 -23.99
CA LEU A 158 -10.64 9.82 -24.49
C LEU A 158 -9.78 8.70 -25.08
N GLU A 159 -9.71 7.56 -24.42
CA GLU A 159 -8.80 6.45 -24.72
C GLU A 159 -9.52 5.15 -25.15
N GLY A 160 -10.84 5.12 -25.07
CA GLY A 160 -11.63 3.92 -25.35
C GLY A 160 -11.73 2.92 -24.20
N PHE A 161 -11.02 3.15 -23.10
CA PHE A 161 -10.99 2.29 -21.91
C PHE A 161 -10.75 3.08 -20.63
N GLY A 162 -11.45 2.75 -19.55
CA GLY A 162 -11.29 3.42 -18.25
C GLY A 162 -10.22 2.78 -17.38
N GLY A 163 -10.47 1.59 -16.89
CA GLY A 163 -9.52 0.77 -16.12
C GLY A 163 -9.37 1.10 -14.64
N ILE A 164 -10.08 2.09 -14.11
CA ILE A 164 -10.07 2.40 -12.66
C ILE A 164 -11.03 1.46 -11.94
N GLU A 165 -10.52 0.66 -11.00
CA GLU A 165 -11.34 -0.27 -10.21
C GLU A 165 -11.90 0.37 -8.96
N LYS A 166 -11.07 1.13 -8.24
CA LYS A 166 -11.51 1.85 -7.04
C LYS A 166 -10.90 3.24 -6.95
N VAL A 167 -11.69 4.13 -6.37
CA VAL A 167 -11.27 5.45 -5.93
C VAL A 167 -11.18 5.45 -4.40
N HIS A 168 -10.08 5.95 -3.88
CA HIS A 168 -9.78 6.07 -2.46
C HIS A 168 -9.73 7.54 -2.08
N LEU A 169 -10.51 7.93 -1.08
CA LEU A 169 -10.43 9.28 -0.54
C LEU A 169 -9.33 9.29 0.54
N THR A 170 -8.13 9.76 0.19
CA THR A 170 -6.95 9.78 1.05
C THR A 170 -6.99 10.91 2.07
N SER A 171 -7.65 12.00 1.71
CA SER A 171 -7.94 13.13 2.59
C SER A 171 -9.39 13.56 2.40
N TYR A 172 -10.05 13.96 3.49
CA TYR A 172 -11.45 14.38 3.44
C TYR A 172 -11.72 15.40 4.55
N VAL A 173 -11.80 16.67 4.16
CA VAL A 173 -11.98 17.77 5.09
C VAL A 173 -13.10 18.68 4.60
N MET A 174 -14.06 18.97 5.48
CA MET A 174 -15.13 19.93 5.23
C MET A 174 -14.96 21.13 6.18
N GLN A 175 -14.88 22.33 5.62
CA GLN A 175 -14.66 23.57 6.35
C GLN A 175 -15.77 24.59 6.06
#